data_6729b773b130ae946469b046ae4f2a42
#
_entry.id   6729b773b130ae946469b046ae4f2a42
#
_cell.length_a   1.000
_cell.length_b   1.000
_cell.length_c   1.000
_cell.angle_alpha   90.00
_cell.angle_beta   90.00
_cell.angle_gamma   90.00
#
_symmetry.space_group_name_H-M   'P 1'
#
loop_
_entity.id
_entity.type
_entity.pdbx_description
1 polymer ?
#
loop_
_entity_poly.entity_id
_entity_poly.type
_entity_poly.pdbx_seq_one_letter_code
_entity_poly.pdbx_strand_id
1 'polypeptide(L)'
;MYYKKIRLLLLIILLFSTQSFSQSGLYISPGIQVSYSNQLSVSYQLSTGISGDGYSLIPAITVGQRYYFGKNTPPNMKRFNYIDLQISAVFIGAGVGQIWNNQYGSFRKYKVYGGAFALLSYDRINFNNDLNGNNHYGLFGVLPIPG
;
A
#
# COMPACT_ATOMS: atom_id res chain seq x y z
N MET A 1 -24.02 -20.08 -3.99
CA MET A 1 -23.74 -19.49 -2.67
C MET A 1 -22.54 -18.53 -2.66
N TYR A 2 -21.46 -18.80 -3.39
CA TYR A 2 -20.26 -17.94 -3.48
C TYR A 2 -20.50 -16.56 -4.13
N TYR A 3 -21.29 -16.47 -5.19
CA TYR A 3 -21.55 -15.20 -5.88
C TYR A 3 -22.26 -14.13 -5.02
N LYS A 4 -23.10 -14.53 -4.08
CA LYS A 4 -23.74 -13.58 -3.14
C LYS A 4 -22.72 -12.96 -2.17
N LYS A 5 -21.76 -13.74 -1.70
CA LYS A 5 -20.69 -13.25 -0.80
C LYS A 5 -19.73 -12.30 -1.52
N ILE A 6 -19.39 -12.60 -2.79
CA ILE A 6 -18.54 -11.73 -3.61
C ILE A 6 -19.25 -10.40 -3.92
N ARG A 7 -20.54 -10.43 -4.26
CA ARG A 7 -21.32 -9.20 -4.49
C ARG A 7 -21.43 -8.35 -3.21
N LEU A 8 -21.64 -8.97 -2.06
CA LEU A 8 -21.68 -8.27 -0.79
C LEU A 8 -20.31 -7.64 -0.45
N LEU A 9 -19.23 -8.35 -0.67
CA LEU A 9 -17.87 -7.83 -0.46
C LEU A 9 -17.57 -6.64 -1.38
N LEU A 10 -17.94 -6.73 -2.67
CA LEU A 10 -17.80 -5.64 -3.64
C LEU A 10 -18.66 -4.43 -3.25
N LEU A 11 -19.87 -4.66 -2.75
CA LEU A 11 -20.77 -3.59 -2.30
C LEU A 11 -20.22 -2.89 -1.05
N ILE A 12 -19.65 -3.63 -0.13
CA ILE A 12 -18.97 -3.10 1.06
C ILE A 12 -17.75 -2.25 0.65
N ILE A 13 -16.91 -2.75 -0.26
CA ILE A 13 -15.76 -2.01 -0.79
C ILE A 13 -16.22 -0.72 -1.49
N LEU A 14 -17.30 -0.78 -2.26
CA LEU A 14 -17.88 0.36 -2.96
C LEU A 14 -18.46 1.41 -2.00
N LEU A 15 -19.16 0.99 -0.96
CA LEU A 15 -19.72 1.88 0.06
C LEU A 15 -18.63 2.60 0.87
N PHE A 16 -17.53 1.92 1.16
CA PHE A 16 -16.40 2.55 1.87
C PHE A 16 -15.58 3.48 1.00
N SER A 17 -15.55 3.30 -0.33
CA SER A 17 -14.79 4.16 -1.24
C SER A 17 -15.45 5.53 -1.49
N THR A 18 -16.75 5.68 -1.25
CA THR A 18 -17.50 6.91 -1.57
C THR A 18 -17.53 7.95 -0.45
N GLN A 19 -17.24 7.56 0.78
CA GLN A 19 -17.38 8.48 1.94
C GLN A 19 -16.15 9.33 2.26
N SER A 20 -15.03 9.10 1.59
CA SER A 20 -13.72 9.55 2.10
C SER A 20 -13.20 10.86 1.55
N PHE A 21 -13.86 11.47 0.59
CA PHE A 21 -13.31 12.63 -0.12
C PHE A 21 -13.96 13.98 0.20
N SER A 22 -14.89 14.01 1.14
CA SER A 22 -15.67 15.25 1.39
C SER A 22 -15.31 16.01 2.67
N GLN A 23 -14.38 15.52 3.47
CA GLN A 23 -13.97 16.21 4.70
C GLN A 23 -12.51 16.66 4.62
N SER A 24 -12.29 17.96 4.71
CA SER A 24 -10.97 18.54 4.95
C SER A 24 -10.53 18.23 6.39
N GLY A 25 -9.36 17.66 6.56
CA GLY A 25 -8.82 17.38 7.88
C GLY A 25 -7.82 16.24 7.93
N LEU A 26 -7.46 15.89 9.14
CA LEU A 26 -6.60 14.74 9.41
C LEU A 26 -7.38 13.45 9.14
N TYR A 27 -6.72 12.46 8.51
CA TYR A 27 -7.27 11.12 8.36
C TYR A 27 -6.27 10.05 8.74
N ILE A 28 -6.78 8.89 9.10
CA ILE A 28 -6.01 7.67 9.34
C ILE A 28 -6.54 6.60 8.39
N SER A 29 -5.66 5.90 7.71
CA SER A 29 -6.05 4.92 6.70
C SER A 29 -5.25 3.63 6.88
N PRO A 30 -5.83 2.61 7.52
CA PRO A 30 -5.28 1.27 7.45
C PRO A 30 -5.41 0.72 6.03
N GLY A 31 -4.44 -0.08 5.62
CA GLY A 31 -4.42 -0.65 4.28
C GLY A 31 -3.69 -1.97 4.19
N ILE A 32 -4.03 -2.72 3.14
CA ILE A 32 -3.38 -3.98 2.78
C ILE A 32 -2.98 -3.90 1.31
N GLN A 33 -1.78 -4.34 1.01
CA GLN A 33 -1.28 -4.47 -0.34
C GLN A 33 -0.80 -5.91 -0.57
N VAL A 34 -1.30 -6.53 -1.62
CA VAL A 34 -0.81 -7.82 -2.12
C VAL A 34 -0.04 -7.55 -3.37
N SER A 35 1.21 -7.96 -3.44
CA SER A 35 2.05 -7.72 -4.59
C SER A 35 2.91 -8.93 -4.95
N TYR A 36 3.30 -8.98 -6.21
CA TYR A 36 4.15 -10.00 -6.77
C TYR A 36 5.37 -9.37 -7.46
N SER A 37 6.50 -9.96 -7.24
CA SER A 37 7.75 -9.73 -7.95
C SER A 37 8.33 -11.11 -8.30
N ASN A 38 9.48 -11.48 -7.78
CA ASN A 38 9.98 -12.86 -7.88
C ASN A 38 9.21 -13.81 -6.95
N GLN A 39 8.50 -13.27 -5.98
CA GLN A 39 7.65 -14.00 -5.03
C GLN A 39 6.47 -13.14 -4.57
N LEU A 40 5.44 -13.81 -4.05
CA LEU A 40 4.29 -13.15 -3.45
C LEU A 40 4.69 -12.42 -2.18
N SER A 41 4.15 -11.23 -2.00
CA SER A 41 4.27 -10.47 -0.75
C SER A 41 2.96 -9.83 -0.33
N VAL A 42 2.78 -9.69 0.97
CA VAL A 42 1.65 -8.98 1.57
C VAL A 42 2.20 -7.91 2.50
N SER A 43 1.67 -6.71 2.37
CA SER A 43 2.01 -5.58 3.24
C SER A 43 0.79 -5.14 4.02
N TYR A 44 0.98 -4.89 5.31
CA TYR A 44 0.03 -4.17 6.16
C TYR A 44 0.58 -2.78 6.40
N GLN A 45 -0.29 -1.79 6.31
CA GLN A 45 0.14 -0.39 6.45
C GLN A 45 -0.88 0.45 7.19
N LEU A 46 -0.38 1.51 7.78
CA LEU A 46 -1.15 2.59 8.35
C LEU A 46 -0.65 3.90 7.76
N SER A 47 -1.55 4.64 7.14
CA SER A 47 -1.26 5.96 6.58
C SER A 47 -1.97 7.02 7.40
N THR A 48 -1.32 8.15 7.58
CA THR A 48 -1.94 9.37 8.11
C THR A 48 -1.58 10.54 7.21
N GLY A 49 -2.51 11.43 7.00
CA GLY A 49 -2.33 12.57 6.12
C GLY A 49 -3.38 13.64 6.35
N ILE A 50 -3.25 14.72 5.60
CA ILE A 50 -4.16 15.86 5.65
C ILE A 50 -4.86 15.92 4.30
N SER A 51 -6.19 15.78 4.30
CA SER A 51 -7.01 16.03 3.12
C SER A 51 -7.44 17.49 3.08
N GLY A 52 -7.34 18.11 1.92
CA GLY A 52 -7.85 19.45 1.66
C GLY A 52 -9.20 19.42 0.96
N ASP A 53 -9.82 20.59 0.81
CA ASP A 53 -11.07 20.73 0.07
C ASP A 53 -10.86 20.54 -1.43
N GLY A 54 -11.68 19.70 -2.05
CA GLY A 54 -11.70 19.50 -3.49
C GLY A 54 -10.55 18.67 -4.06
N TYR A 55 -9.99 19.11 -5.18
CA TYR A 55 -8.96 18.40 -5.95
C TYR A 55 -7.52 18.58 -5.41
N SER A 56 -7.39 18.84 -4.13
CA SER A 56 -6.10 19.06 -3.50
C SER A 56 -5.23 17.82 -3.52
N LEU A 57 -3.93 18.03 -3.59
CA LEU A 57 -2.95 16.99 -3.33
C LEU A 57 -2.98 16.63 -1.83
N ILE A 58 -3.03 15.35 -1.55
CA ILE A 58 -3.13 14.83 -0.19
C ILE A 58 -1.77 14.26 0.21
N PRO A 59 -0.98 14.98 1.00
CA PRO A 59 0.25 14.45 1.57
C PRO A 59 -0.07 13.46 2.69
N ALA A 60 0.71 12.38 2.76
CA ALA A 60 0.57 11.35 3.77
C ALA A 60 1.91 10.74 4.16
N ILE A 61 1.98 10.26 5.39
CA ILE A 61 3.05 9.39 5.88
C ILE A 61 2.44 8.01 6.07
N THR A 62 3.12 6.99 5.55
CA THR A 62 2.70 5.60 5.67
C THR A 62 3.78 4.80 6.35
N VAL A 63 3.41 4.02 7.35
CA VAL A 63 4.28 3.04 7.99
C VAL A 63 3.68 1.66 7.80
N GLY A 64 4.52 0.64 7.66
CA GLY A 64 4.00 -0.71 7.45
C GLY A 64 5.04 -1.80 7.55
N GLN A 65 4.55 -3.01 7.34
CA GLN A 65 5.37 -4.22 7.29
C GLN A 65 5.03 -5.00 6.03
N ARG A 66 6.04 -5.55 5.39
CA ARG A 66 5.91 -6.41 4.21
C ARG A 66 6.44 -7.79 4.52
N TYR A 67 5.66 -8.80 4.17
CA TYR A 67 5.98 -10.21 4.33
C TYR A 67 6.09 -10.88 2.97
N TYR A 68 7.17 -11.62 2.75
CA TYR A 68 7.44 -12.40 1.54
C TYR A 68 7.17 -13.88 1.76
N PHE A 69 6.48 -14.52 0.81
CA PHE A 69 6.00 -15.90 0.88
C PHE A 69 6.70 -16.80 -0.14
N GLY A 70 8.01 -16.69 -0.28
CA GLY A 70 8.80 -17.57 -1.14
C GLY A 70 9.19 -18.86 -0.41
N LYS A 71 9.14 -19.99 -1.13
CA LYS A 71 9.57 -21.30 -0.58
C LYS A 71 11.03 -21.30 -0.16
N ASN A 72 11.88 -20.63 -0.94
CA ASN A 72 13.33 -20.58 -0.72
C ASN A 72 13.78 -19.31 0.01
N THR A 73 12.85 -18.50 0.53
CA THR A 73 13.19 -17.28 1.25
C THR A 73 13.60 -17.62 2.68
N PRO A 74 14.82 -17.31 3.09
CA PRO A 74 15.26 -17.51 4.48
C PRO A 74 14.31 -16.78 5.45
N PRO A 75 14.09 -17.31 6.65
CA PRO A 75 13.18 -16.70 7.64
C PRO A 75 13.51 -15.24 7.96
N ASN A 76 14.78 -14.91 7.97
CA ASN A 76 15.29 -13.58 8.23
C ASN A 76 15.05 -12.57 7.07
N MET A 77 14.78 -13.05 5.85
CA MET A 77 14.44 -12.23 4.67
C MET A 77 12.94 -12.13 4.39
N LYS A 78 12.11 -12.69 5.26
CA LYS A 78 10.65 -12.72 5.03
C LYS A 78 9.96 -11.45 5.47
N ARG A 79 10.50 -10.71 6.43
CA ARG A 79 9.84 -9.57 7.03
C ARG A 79 10.67 -8.30 6.93
N PHE A 80 10.06 -7.25 6.41
CA PHE A 80 10.64 -5.91 6.32
C PHE A 80 9.67 -4.89 6.89
N ASN A 81 10.20 -3.89 7.58
CA ASN A 81 9.45 -2.69 7.95
C ASN A 81 9.67 -1.61 6.89
N TYR A 82 8.74 -0.69 6.74
CA TYR A 82 8.92 0.44 5.85
C TYR A 82 8.22 1.70 6.32
N ILE A 83 8.71 2.82 5.81
CA ILE A 83 8.10 4.13 5.94
C ILE A 83 8.13 4.82 4.58
N ASP A 84 7.01 5.40 4.16
CA ASP A 84 6.85 6.11 2.91
C ASP A 84 6.28 7.51 3.16
N LEU A 85 6.82 8.50 2.47
CA LEU A 85 6.17 9.79 2.25
C LEU A 85 5.40 9.69 0.94
N GLN A 86 4.12 9.98 0.96
CA GLN A 86 3.22 9.82 -0.19
C GLN A 86 2.48 11.13 -0.49
N ILE A 87 2.15 11.29 -1.74
CA ILE A 87 1.25 12.33 -2.21
C ILE A 87 0.23 11.70 -3.14
N SER A 88 -1.02 12.02 -2.93
CA SER A 88 -2.13 11.48 -3.74
C SER A 88 -2.97 12.60 -4.31
N ALA A 89 -3.52 12.37 -5.49
CA ALA A 89 -4.64 13.09 -6.05
C ALA A 89 -5.74 12.06 -6.33
N VAL A 90 -6.97 12.44 -6.33
CA VAL A 90 -8.20 11.61 -6.39
C VAL A 90 -8.05 10.11 -6.71
N PHE A 91 -7.37 9.75 -7.81
CA PHE A 91 -7.25 8.37 -8.29
C PHE A 91 -5.82 7.89 -8.48
N ILE A 92 -4.84 8.74 -8.26
CA ILE A 92 -3.43 8.41 -8.44
C ILE A 92 -2.60 8.92 -7.27
N GLY A 93 -1.51 8.24 -6.98
CA GLY A 93 -0.56 8.69 -5.99
C GLY A 93 0.83 8.15 -6.24
N ALA A 94 1.79 8.83 -5.65
CA ALA A 94 3.18 8.44 -5.67
C ALA A 94 3.79 8.59 -4.27
N GLY A 95 4.84 7.83 -4.01
CA GLY A 95 5.54 7.89 -2.74
C GLY A 95 7.00 7.49 -2.87
N VAL A 96 7.77 7.99 -1.93
CA VAL A 96 9.17 7.62 -1.75
C VAL A 96 9.39 7.24 -0.29
N GLY A 97 10.23 6.26 -0.04
CA GLY A 97 10.47 5.83 1.32
C GLY A 97 11.66 4.89 1.46
N GLN A 98 11.67 4.26 2.59
CA GLN A 98 12.66 3.25 2.96
C GLN A 98 11.97 1.99 3.46
N ILE A 99 12.56 0.87 3.11
CA ILE A 99 12.20 -0.45 3.61
C ILE A 99 13.44 -1.07 4.21
N TRP A 100 13.33 -1.64 5.41
CA TRP A 100 14.49 -2.17 6.13
C TRP A 100 14.20 -3.45 6.86
N ASN A 101 15.27 -4.16 7.08
CA ASN A 101 15.34 -5.33 7.94
C ASN A 101 16.63 -5.25 8.75
N ASN A 102 16.59 -5.60 10.02
CA ASN A 102 17.74 -5.47 10.94
C ASN A 102 18.97 -6.27 10.51
N GLN A 103 18.79 -7.31 9.68
CA GLN A 103 19.88 -8.19 9.24
C GLN A 103 20.43 -7.82 7.86
N TYR A 104 19.59 -7.20 7.00
CA TYR A 104 19.95 -6.91 5.60
C TYR A 104 20.18 -5.43 5.31
N GLY A 105 19.83 -4.56 6.25
CA GLY A 105 19.98 -3.13 6.09
C GLY A 105 18.74 -2.43 5.54
N SER A 106 18.95 -1.28 4.96
CA SER A 106 17.90 -0.37 4.50
C SER A 106 18.00 -0.14 2.99
N PHE A 107 16.85 -0.14 2.31
CA PHE A 107 16.74 0.00 0.86
C PHE A 107 15.75 1.11 0.52
N ARG A 108 16.02 1.83 -0.56
CA ARG A 108 15.08 2.84 -1.08
C ARG A 108 13.89 2.17 -1.74
N LYS A 109 12.73 2.75 -1.48
CA LYS A 109 11.45 2.33 -2.05
C LYS A 109 10.78 3.49 -2.75
N TYR A 110 10.30 3.24 -3.96
CA TYR A 110 9.47 4.15 -4.74
C TYR A 110 8.15 3.45 -5.01
N LYS A 111 7.04 4.15 -4.86
CA LYS A 111 5.71 3.62 -5.06
C LYS A 111 4.92 4.54 -5.97
N VAL A 112 4.18 3.95 -6.91
CA VAL A 112 3.09 4.61 -7.64
C VAL A 112 1.87 3.73 -7.57
N TYR A 113 0.71 4.34 -7.49
CA TYR A 113 -0.55 3.62 -7.45
C TYR A 113 -1.67 4.43 -8.09
N GLY A 114 -2.69 3.74 -8.55
CA GLY A 114 -3.84 4.38 -9.17
C GLY A 114 -4.97 3.42 -9.45
N GLY A 115 -6.16 3.96 -9.60
CA GLY A 115 -7.37 3.22 -9.92
C GLY A 115 -8.62 3.85 -9.33
N ALA A 116 -9.78 3.48 -9.89
CA ALA A 116 -11.08 4.00 -9.44
C ALA A 116 -11.81 3.02 -8.51
N PHE A 117 -11.72 1.72 -8.78
CA PHE A 117 -12.43 0.67 -8.03
C PHE A 117 -11.49 -0.30 -7.31
N ALA A 118 -10.29 -0.44 -7.83
CA ALA A 118 -9.19 -1.16 -7.20
C ALA A 118 -7.92 -0.37 -7.49
N LEU A 119 -7.10 -0.15 -6.47
CA LEU A 119 -5.84 0.54 -6.64
C LEU A 119 -4.79 -0.46 -7.11
N LEU A 120 -4.34 -0.29 -8.34
CA LEU A 120 -3.14 -0.94 -8.85
C LEU A 120 -1.92 -0.25 -8.26
N SER A 121 -0.94 -1.01 -7.84
CA SER A 121 0.29 -0.48 -7.26
C SER A 121 1.52 -1.04 -7.95
N TYR A 122 2.50 -0.20 -8.08
CA TYR A 122 3.85 -0.57 -8.48
C TYR A 122 4.84 -0.01 -7.46
N ASP A 123 5.63 -0.90 -6.87
CA ASP A 123 6.72 -0.53 -5.98
C ASP A 123 8.05 -0.94 -6.61
N ARG A 124 8.99 0.00 -6.68
CA ARG A 124 10.38 -0.30 -6.99
C ARG A 124 11.19 -0.22 -5.70
N ILE A 125 11.85 -1.32 -5.37
CA ILE A 125 12.70 -1.45 -4.19
C ILE A 125 14.09 -1.87 -4.66
N ASN A 126 15.11 -1.09 -4.34
CA ASN A 126 16.47 -1.39 -4.76
C ASN A 126 17.13 -2.40 -3.81
N PHE A 127 16.64 -3.62 -3.81
CA PHE A 127 17.27 -4.71 -3.06
C PHE A 127 18.65 -5.08 -3.65
N ASN A 128 19.56 -5.46 -2.77
CA ASN A 128 20.88 -5.98 -3.17
C ASN A 128 20.85 -7.51 -3.40
N ASN A 129 19.68 -8.10 -3.49
CA ASN A 129 19.49 -9.53 -3.73
C ASN A 129 18.40 -9.78 -4.77
N ASP A 130 18.50 -10.89 -5.48
CA ASP A 130 17.55 -11.27 -6.52
C ASP A 130 16.33 -12.03 -6.00
N LEU A 131 16.34 -12.46 -4.73
CA LEU A 131 15.29 -13.30 -4.16
C LEU A 131 13.95 -12.56 -4.08
N ASN A 132 13.98 -11.34 -3.58
CA ASN A 132 12.76 -10.54 -3.38
C ASN A 132 12.32 -9.81 -4.65
N GLY A 133 13.24 -9.66 -5.62
CA GLY A 133 13.03 -8.86 -6.83
C GLY A 133 12.92 -7.37 -6.54
N ASN A 134 13.15 -6.56 -7.54
CA ASN A 134 13.16 -5.09 -7.38
C ASN A 134 11.83 -4.44 -7.76
N ASN A 135 11.06 -5.05 -8.66
CA ASN A 135 9.82 -4.51 -9.21
C ASN A 135 8.63 -5.33 -8.68
N HIS A 136 7.75 -4.70 -7.93
CA HIS A 136 6.58 -5.34 -7.33
C HIS A 136 5.32 -4.74 -7.93
N TYR A 137 4.48 -5.58 -8.51
CA TYR A 137 3.17 -5.21 -9.06
C TYR A 137 2.09 -5.78 -8.15
N GLY A 138 1.08 -5.00 -7.83
CA GLY A 138 0.08 -5.47 -6.89
C GLY A 138 -1.24 -4.73 -6.87
N LEU A 139 -2.08 -5.21 -5.98
CA LEU A 139 -3.34 -4.60 -5.61
C LEU A 139 -3.23 -4.01 -4.21
N PHE A 140 -3.79 -2.85 -4.05
CA PHE A 140 -3.73 -2.06 -2.84
C PHE A 140 -5.14 -1.65 -2.42
N GLY A 141 -5.50 -1.96 -1.20
CA GLY A 141 -6.76 -1.56 -0.58
C GLY A 141 -6.50 -0.70 0.65
N VAL A 142 -7.23 0.39 0.79
CA VAL A 142 -7.18 1.30 1.93
C VAL A 142 -8.58 1.59 2.43
N LEU A 143 -8.68 1.81 3.73
CA LEU A 143 -9.90 2.23 4.41
C LEU A 143 -9.64 3.57 5.11
N PRO A 144 -9.88 4.70 4.45
CA PRO A 144 -9.70 6.00 5.09
C PRO A 144 -10.77 6.23 6.16
N ILE A 145 -10.32 6.56 7.35
CA ILE A 145 -11.16 6.88 8.50
C ILE A 145 -10.94 8.37 8.78
N PRO A 146 -11.99 9.21 8.65
CA PRO A 146 -11.90 10.62 9.00
C PRO A 146 -11.63 10.77 10.50
N GLY A 147 -10.71 11.67 10.84
CA GLY A 147 -10.39 12.05 12.23
C GLY A 147 -11.36 13.04 12.81
#